data_53ba75ceb1278cc1bb884d17ded11efe
#
_entry.id   53ba75ceb1278cc1bb884d17ded11efe
#
_cell.length_a   1.000
_cell.length_b   1.000
_cell.length_c   1.000
_cell.angle_alpha   90.00
_cell.angle_beta   90.00
_cell.angle_gamma   90.00
#
_symmetry.space_group_name_H-M   'P 1'
#
loop_
_entity.id
_entity.type
_entity.pdbx_description
1 polymer ?
#
loop_
_entity_poly.entity_id
_entity_poly.type
_entity_poly.pdbx_seq_one_letter_code
_entity_poly.pdbx_strand_id
1 'polypeptide(L)'
;IIDRYLKIKAGEKPQRPVTFIFGAKAAPAYVIAKDIIHLLLCLQELINNDPEVSPYMKVVMVENYNVSAAEKLIPACDISEQISLASKEASGTGNMKFMLNGAVTLGTMDGANVEISQLVGKDNIYIFGESSEQVIEHYEKADYCSRDFYEKDERIRRAVDFIVGNELLSIGSEEHLRRLHHEIVSKDWFMTLLDFEDYAKVKDQALSDYEDRTAWAEKMLVNIGKAGYFSSDRTIEEYNRDIWHLTPEK
;
A
#
# COMPACT_ATOMS: atom_id res chain seq x y z
N ILE A 1 4.39 -1.41 8.96
CA ILE A 1 5.84 -1.49 9.21
C ILE A 1 6.13 -1.47 10.71
N ILE A 2 5.62 -0.50 11.45
CA ILE A 2 5.85 -0.40 12.91
C ILE A 2 5.32 -1.64 13.64
N ASP A 3 4.10 -2.07 13.34
CA ASP A 3 3.53 -3.28 13.93
C ASP A 3 4.42 -4.51 13.68
N ARG A 4 4.91 -4.67 12.47
CA ARG A 4 5.82 -5.77 12.14
C ARG A 4 7.17 -5.66 12.84
N TYR A 5 7.73 -4.46 12.93
CA TYR A 5 8.93 -4.20 13.72
C TYR A 5 8.74 -4.63 15.17
N LEU A 6 7.64 -4.21 15.79
CA LEU A 6 7.32 -4.56 17.18
C LEU A 6 7.12 -6.06 17.38
N LYS A 7 6.46 -6.75 16.44
CA LYS A 7 6.34 -8.22 16.45
C LYS A 7 7.70 -8.92 16.40
N ILE A 8 8.58 -8.48 15.50
CA ILE A 8 9.94 -9.06 15.41
C ILE A 8 10.72 -8.83 16.69
N LYS A 9 10.64 -7.63 17.29
CA LYS A 9 11.26 -7.32 18.60
C LYS A 9 10.68 -8.17 19.72
N ALA A 10 9.41 -8.57 19.63
CA ALA A 10 8.76 -9.49 20.56
C ALA A 10 9.12 -10.98 20.32
N GLY A 11 9.91 -11.28 19.28
CA GLY A 11 10.37 -12.64 18.96
C GLY A 11 9.58 -13.34 17.84
N GLU A 12 8.57 -12.70 17.27
CA GLU A 12 7.78 -13.23 16.15
C GLU A 12 8.54 -13.04 14.81
N LYS A 13 9.45 -13.96 14.51
CA LYS A 13 10.29 -13.86 13.31
C LYS A 13 9.58 -14.43 12.08
N PRO A 14 9.52 -13.69 10.95
CA PRO A 14 8.96 -14.21 9.71
C PRO A 14 9.87 -15.32 9.14
N GLN A 15 9.27 -16.26 8.40
CA GLN A 15 10.01 -17.33 7.73
C GLN A 15 10.91 -16.79 6.61
N ARG A 16 10.44 -15.74 5.91
CA ARG A 16 11.21 -15.04 4.87
C ARG A 16 11.42 -13.57 5.21
N PRO A 17 12.58 -13.03 4.88
CA PRO A 17 12.81 -11.60 4.95
C PRO A 17 11.85 -10.85 4.01
N VAL A 18 11.39 -9.69 4.46
CA VAL A 18 10.53 -8.78 3.67
C VAL A 18 11.23 -7.44 3.50
N THR A 19 11.26 -6.94 2.28
CA THR A 19 11.74 -5.59 1.98
C THR A 19 10.57 -4.71 1.56
N PHE A 20 10.33 -3.64 2.30
CA PHE A 20 9.36 -2.60 1.96
C PHE A 20 10.07 -1.51 1.16
N ILE A 21 9.62 -1.29 -0.08
CA ILE A 21 10.21 -0.29 -0.97
C ILE A 21 9.17 0.78 -1.25
N PHE A 22 9.49 2.03 -0.93
CA PHE A 22 8.64 3.20 -1.17
C PHE A 22 9.24 4.09 -2.25
N GLY A 23 8.47 4.29 -3.32
CA GLY A 23 8.80 5.24 -4.38
C GLY A 23 7.78 6.37 -4.37
N ALA A 24 8.10 7.49 -3.72
CA ALA A 24 7.17 8.60 -3.58
C ALA A 24 7.87 9.96 -3.64
N LYS A 25 7.07 10.98 -3.96
CA LYS A 25 7.43 12.40 -3.87
C LYS A 25 6.23 13.16 -3.32
N ALA A 26 6.48 14.17 -2.49
CA ALA A 26 5.46 15.08 -1.97
C ALA A 26 5.59 16.46 -2.61
N ALA A 27 4.45 17.08 -2.92
CA ALA A 27 4.44 18.50 -3.30
C ALA A 27 4.98 19.36 -2.13
N PRO A 28 5.71 20.46 -2.41
CA PRO A 28 6.31 21.30 -1.36
C PRO A 28 5.32 21.78 -0.30
N ALA A 29 4.08 22.08 -0.69
CA ALA A 29 3.03 22.56 0.20
C ALA A 29 2.28 21.43 0.94
N TYR A 30 2.46 20.16 0.55
CA TYR A 30 1.76 19.03 1.17
C TYR A 30 2.50 18.54 2.41
N VAL A 31 2.30 19.27 3.51
CA VAL A 31 3.05 19.10 4.76
C VAL A 31 2.94 17.68 5.30
N ILE A 32 1.72 17.13 5.40
CA ILE A 32 1.51 15.81 5.99
C ILE A 32 2.17 14.68 5.15
N ALA A 33 2.19 14.80 3.83
CA ALA A 33 2.89 13.84 2.98
C ALA A 33 4.40 13.87 3.21
N LYS A 34 4.97 15.05 3.49
CA LYS A 34 6.39 15.20 3.86
C LYS A 34 6.67 14.58 5.23
N ASP A 35 5.75 14.72 6.18
CA ASP A 35 5.87 14.09 7.50
C ASP A 35 5.82 12.55 7.40
N ILE A 36 5.00 12.00 6.50
CA ILE A 36 4.97 10.56 6.21
C ILE A 36 6.31 10.11 5.61
N ILE A 37 6.85 10.84 4.63
CA ILE A 37 8.17 10.54 4.05
C ILE A 37 9.25 10.62 5.13
N HIS A 38 9.17 11.61 6.00
CA HIS A 38 10.11 11.74 7.13
C HIS A 38 10.04 10.53 8.07
N LEU A 39 8.84 10.08 8.43
CA LEU A 39 8.66 8.86 9.23
C LEU A 39 9.26 7.63 8.52
N LEU A 40 9.05 7.47 7.21
CA LEU A 40 9.63 6.37 6.44
C LEU A 40 11.17 6.38 6.45
N LEU A 41 11.78 7.57 6.37
CA LEU A 41 13.24 7.71 6.47
C LEU A 41 13.74 7.35 7.88
N CYS A 42 13.04 7.77 8.94
CA CYS A 42 13.37 7.38 10.31
C CYS A 42 13.23 5.86 10.51
N LEU A 43 12.18 5.26 9.97
CA LEU A 43 11.99 3.79 10.03
C LEU A 43 13.06 3.05 9.23
N GLN A 44 13.48 3.57 8.07
CA GLN A 44 14.60 3.02 7.31
C GLN A 44 15.88 3.03 8.14
N GLU A 45 16.20 4.14 8.78
CA GLU A 45 17.39 4.27 9.64
C GLU A 45 17.31 3.30 10.83
N LEU A 46 16.21 3.32 11.57
CA LEU A 46 16.00 2.44 12.73
C LEU A 46 16.10 0.96 12.37
N ILE A 47 15.30 0.53 11.41
CA ILE A 47 15.10 -0.89 11.09
C ILE A 47 16.33 -1.50 10.41
N ASN A 48 16.94 -0.77 9.47
CA ASN A 48 18.06 -1.29 8.72
C ASN A 48 19.35 -1.41 9.55
N ASN A 49 19.44 -0.65 10.65
CA ASN A 49 20.56 -0.68 11.58
C ASN A 49 20.28 -1.51 12.85
N ASP A 50 19.07 -2.00 13.06
CA ASP A 50 18.75 -2.89 14.18
C ASP A 50 19.18 -4.34 13.85
N PRO A 51 20.21 -4.91 14.52
CA PRO A 51 20.71 -6.26 14.21
C PRO A 51 19.71 -7.38 14.54
N GLU A 52 18.72 -7.13 15.38
CA GLU A 52 17.67 -8.10 15.71
C GLU A 52 16.57 -8.12 14.65
N VAL A 53 16.35 -7.03 13.93
CA VAL A 53 15.26 -6.86 12.97
C VAL A 53 15.74 -6.91 11.53
N SER A 54 16.88 -6.29 11.23
CA SER A 54 17.39 -6.12 9.86
C SER A 54 17.62 -7.42 9.06
N PRO A 55 17.84 -8.60 9.69
CA PRO A 55 17.85 -9.86 8.95
C PRO A 55 16.48 -10.31 8.43
N TYR A 56 15.40 -9.79 9.00
CA TYR A 56 14.02 -10.21 8.72
C TYR A 56 13.18 -9.17 8.01
N MET A 57 13.57 -7.90 8.13
CA MET A 57 12.84 -6.80 7.55
C MET A 57 13.79 -5.66 7.13
N LYS A 58 13.53 -5.10 5.94
CA LYS A 58 14.20 -3.89 5.45
C LYS A 58 13.16 -2.88 5.02
N VAL A 59 13.50 -1.60 5.17
CA VAL A 59 12.71 -0.48 4.66
C VAL A 59 13.61 0.36 3.77
N VAL A 60 13.12 0.68 2.58
CA VAL A 60 13.85 1.50 1.59
C VAL A 60 12.94 2.59 1.08
N MET A 61 13.28 3.83 1.35
CA MET A 61 12.69 4.99 0.68
C MET A 61 13.57 5.38 -0.50
N VAL A 62 13.06 5.20 -1.72
CA VAL A 62 13.82 5.41 -2.95
C VAL A 62 14.05 6.90 -3.16
N GLU A 63 15.32 7.31 -3.16
CA GLU A 63 15.69 8.68 -3.44
C GLU A 63 15.36 9.06 -4.88
N ASN A 64 14.77 10.24 -5.07
CA ASN A 64 14.40 10.79 -6.37
C ASN A 64 13.69 9.79 -7.30
N TYR A 65 12.70 9.08 -6.77
CA TYR A 65 11.90 8.14 -7.56
C TYR A 65 11.43 8.78 -8.87
N ASN A 66 11.69 8.10 -9.99
CA ASN A 66 11.43 8.57 -11.36
C ASN A 66 11.18 7.38 -12.29
N VAL A 67 10.92 7.65 -13.58
CA VAL A 67 10.61 6.60 -14.56
C VAL A 67 11.72 5.56 -14.67
N SER A 68 12.98 5.97 -14.70
CA SER A 68 14.11 5.03 -14.82
C SER A 68 14.27 4.13 -13.58
N ALA A 69 13.95 4.64 -12.38
CA ALA A 69 13.87 3.82 -11.19
C ALA A 69 12.68 2.86 -11.25
N ALA A 70 11.50 3.34 -11.69
CA ALA A 70 10.30 2.54 -11.83
C ALA A 70 10.48 1.35 -12.79
N GLU A 71 11.17 1.53 -13.92
CA GLU A 71 11.47 0.48 -14.90
C GLU A 71 12.26 -0.69 -14.30
N LYS A 72 12.99 -0.46 -13.21
CA LYS A 72 13.74 -1.51 -12.50
C LYS A 72 12.97 -2.07 -11.31
N LEU A 73 12.28 -1.22 -10.58
CA LEU A 73 11.61 -1.60 -9.33
C LEU A 73 10.30 -2.35 -9.58
N ILE A 74 9.53 -1.95 -10.59
CA ILE A 74 8.25 -2.59 -10.88
C ILE A 74 8.43 -4.09 -11.23
N PRO A 75 9.36 -4.48 -12.13
CA PRO A 75 9.59 -5.91 -12.41
C PRO A 75 10.19 -6.71 -11.24
N ALA A 76 10.75 -6.05 -10.25
CA ALA A 76 11.34 -6.69 -9.07
C ALA A 76 10.36 -6.88 -7.91
N CYS A 77 9.11 -6.46 -8.07
CA CYS A 77 8.10 -6.47 -7.02
C CYS A 77 7.35 -7.80 -6.98
N ASP A 78 7.19 -8.38 -5.80
CA ASP A 78 6.37 -9.59 -5.59
C ASP A 78 4.92 -9.22 -5.22
N ILE A 79 4.76 -8.26 -4.31
CA ILE A 79 3.46 -7.78 -3.82
C ILE A 79 3.37 -6.27 -4.06
N SER A 80 2.40 -5.86 -4.86
CA SER A 80 2.12 -4.45 -5.14
C SER A 80 1.05 -3.93 -4.19
N GLU A 81 1.42 -3.03 -3.28
CA GLU A 81 0.47 -2.40 -2.36
C GLU A 81 -0.21 -1.20 -3.02
N GLN A 82 -1.53 -1.29 -3.23
CA GLN A 82 -2.38 -0.31 -3.87
C GLN A 82 -3.54 0.01 -2.90
N ILE A 83 -3.21 0.82 -1.89
CA ILE A 83 -3.96 0.94 -0.64
C ILE A 83 -4.63 2.31 -0.46
N SER A 84 -5.00 2.98 -1.54
CA SER A 84 -5.85 4.18 -1.44
C SER A 84 -7.15 3.86 -0.72
N LEU A 85 -7.67 4.82 0.06
CA LEU A 85 -9.00 4.65 0.65
C LEU A 85 -10.02 4.53 -0.48
N ALA A 86 -10.91 3.56 -0.42
CA ALA A 86 -11.95 3.34 -1.41
C ALA A 86 -12.71 4.65 -1.71
N SER A 87 -13.00 4.92 -2.97
CA SER A 87 -13.55 6.17 -3.51
C SER A 87 -12.56 7.34 -3.72
N LYS A 88 -11.26 7.20 -3.41
CA LYS A 88 -10.30 8.31 -3.51
C LYS A 88 -9.41 8.25 -4.75
N GLU A 89 -9.14 7.09 -5.29
CA GLU A 89 -8.33 6.92 -6.51
C GLU A 89 -9.24 6.71 -7.72
N ALA A 90 -9.12 7.56 -8.73
CA ALA A 90 -9.95 7.45 -9.94
C ALA A 90 -9.63 6.19 -10.75
N SER A 91 -8.36 5.85 -10.90
CA SER A 91 -7.88 4.66 -11.61
C SER A 91 -6.53 4.21 -11.06
N GLY A 92 -5.53 5.08 -11.04
CA GLY A 92 -4.15 4.70 -10.90
C GLY A 92 -3.56 4.15 -12.21
N THR A 93 -2.25 4.07 -12.28
CA THR A 93 -1.53 3.45 -13.41
C THR A 93 -0.46 2.48 -12.93
N GLY A 94 0.01 2.64 -11.71
CA GLY A 94 1.00 1.77 -11.09
C GLY A 94 0.51 0.34 -10.98
N ASN A 95 -0.70 0.13 -10.49
CA ASN A 95 -1.34 -1.17 -10.32
C ASN A 95 -1.34 -2.00 -11.62
N MET A 96 -1.66 -1.41 -12.76
CA MET A 96 -1.65 -2.07 -14.08
C MET A 96 -0.23 -2.49 -14.49
N LYS A 97 0.78 -1.64 -14.23
CA LYS A 97 2.19 -1.91 -14.54
C LYS A 97 2.75 -3.02 -13.67
N PHE A 98 2.42 -3.02 -12.38
CA PHE A 98 2.80 -4.08 -11.46
C PHE A 98 2.15 -5.42 -11.86
N MET A 99 0.86 -5.42 -12.17
CA MET A 99 0.12 -6.60 -12.67
C MET A 99 0.77 -7.19 -13.92
N LEU A 100 1.11 -6.34 -14.92
CA LEU A 100 1.78 -6.75 -16.16
C LEU A 100 3.13 -7.41 -15.90
N ASN A 101 3.82 -7.00 -14.83
CA ASN A 101 5.11 -7.56 -14.42
C ASN A 101 4.99 -8.71 -13.41
N GLY A 102 3.78 -9.17 -13.12
CA GLY A 102 3.52 -10.34 -12.30
C GLY A 102 3.41 -10.09 -10.79
N ALA A 103 3.54 -8.84 -10.33
CA ALA A 103 3.28 -8.56 -8.93
C ALA A 103 1.80 -8.78 -8.60
N VAL A 104 1.54 -9.47 -7.49
CA VAL A 104 0.19 -9.69 -7.01
C VAL A 104 -0.26 -8.48 -6.20
N THR A 105 -1.44 -7.96 -6.51
CA THR A 105 -1.96 -6.77 -5.83
C THR A 105 -2.47 -7.10 -4.43
N LEU A 106 -2.04 -6.33 -3.46
CA LEU A 106 -2.65 -6.18 -2.13
C LEU A 106 -3.26 -4.78 -2.08
N GLY A 107 -4.57 -4.66 -2.01
CA GLY A 107 -5.20 -3.36 -2.14
C GLY A 107 -6.64 -3.30 -1.67
N THR A 108 -7.20 -2.11 -1.78
CA THR A 108 -8.61 -1.82 -1.55
C THR A 108 -9.40 -1.95 -2.85
N MET A 109 -10.74 -2.02 -2.77
CA MET A 109 -11.62 -1.98 -3.94
C MET A 109 -11.78 -0.53 -4.44
N ASP A 110 -10.68 0.03 -4.97
CA ASP A 110 -10.58 1.40 -5.45
C ASP A 110 -9.80 1.49 -6.76
N GLY A 111 -10.09 2.47 -7.58
CA GLY A 111 -9.44 2.67 -8.87
C GLY A 111 -9.45 1.41 -9.73
N ALA A 112 -8.36 1.18 -10.47
CA ALA A 112 -8.25 0.01 -11.34
C ALA A 112 -8.10 -1.33 -10.59
N ASN A 113 -7.99 -1.34 -9.25
CA ASN A 113 -8.05 -2.59 -8.50
C ASN A 113 -9.41 -3.29 -8.65
N VAL A 114 -10.48 -2.52 -8.90
CA VAL A 114 -11.82 -3.06 -9.18
C VAL A 114 -11.79 -3.94 -10.43
N GLU A 115 -11.27 -3.41 -11.55
CA GLU A 115 -11.15 -4.16 -12.80
C GLU A 115 -10.16 -5.31 -12.67
N ILE A 116 -9.01 -5.09 -12.00
CA ILE A 116 -8.04 -6.15 -11.75
C ILE A 116 -8.69 -7.31 -11.01
N SER A 117 -9.44 -7.04 -9.94
CA SER A 117 -10.13 -8.05 -9.15
C SER A 117 -11.13 -8.85 -9.99
N GLN A 118 -11.90 -8.18 -10.86
CA GLN A 118 -12.84 -8.84 -11.78
C GLN A 118 -12.13 -9.72 -12.82
N LEU A 119 -10.97 -9.27 -13.31
CA LEU A 119 -10.21 -9.98 -14.34
C LEU A 119 -9.51 -11.24 -13.81
N VAL A 120 -8.89 -11.14 -12.65
CA VAL A 120 -8.04 -12.21 -12.11
C VAL A 120 -8.79 -13.15 -11.16
N GLY A 121 -9.91 -12.69 -10.61
CA GLY A 121 -10.68 -13.44 -9.60
C GLY A 121 -10.03 -13.36 -8.22
N LYS A 122 -10.85 -13.59 -7.20
CA LYS A 122 -10.51 -13.41 -5.77
C LYS A 122 -9.30 -14.22 -5.29
N ASP A 123 -8.97 -15.29 -5.96
CA ASP A 123 -7.86 -16.17 -5.57
C ASP A 123 -6.50 -15.64 -6.03
N ASN A 124 -6.46 -14.61 -6.89
CA ASN A 124 -5.26 -14.06 -7.51
C ASN A 124 -5.00 -12.59 -7.16
N ILE A 125 -5.67 -12.08 -6.14
CA ILE A 125 -5.55 -10.72 -5.61
C ILE A 125 -5.88 -10.76 -4.12
N TYR A 126 -5.36 -9.83 -3.35
CA TYR A 126 -5.62 -9.67 -1.93
C TYR A 126 -6.34 -8.34 -1.70
N ILE A 127 -7.60 -8.41 -1.25
CA ILE A 127 -8.44 -7.23 -1.03
C ILE A 127 -8.75 -7.10 0.45
N PHE A 128 -8.69 -5.89 0.96
CA PHE A 128 -9.05 -5.51 2.32
C PHE A 128 -9.83 -4.19 2.34
N GLY A 129 -10.38 -3.86 3.50
CA GLY A 129 -11.04 -2.59 3.77
C GLY A 129 -12.48 -2.54 3.27
N GLU A 130 -13.11 -1.42 3.55
CA GLU A 130 -14.50 -1.17 3.21
C GLU A 130 -14.72 -0.86 1.73
N SER A 131 -15.96 -1.03 1.28
CA SER A 131 -16.37 -0.65 -0.09
C SER A 131 -16.45 0.87 -0.25
N SER A 132 -16.44 1.33 -1.50
CA SER A 132 -16.62 2.76 -1.80
C SER A 132 -17.92 3.33 -1.24
N GLU A 133 -19.00 2.54 -1.27
CA GLU A 133 -20.30 2.93 -0.74
C GLU A 133 -20.24 3.14 0.78
N GLN A 134 -19.61 2.22 1.51
CA GLN A 134 -19.45 2.32 2.96
C GLN A 134 -18.59 3.53 3.35
N VAL A 135 -17.48 3.74 2.65
CA VAL A 135 -16.61 4.91 2.90
C VAL A 135 -17.34 6.23 2.62
N ILE A 136 -18.12 6.31 1.53
CA ILE A 136 -18.93 7.49 1.22
C ILE A 136 -19.98 7.71 2.32
N GLU A 137 -20.64 6.66 2.79
CA GLU A 137 -21.60 6.73 3.87
C GLU A 137 -20.98 7.27 5.17
N HIS A 138 -19.76 6.84 5.52
CA HIS A 138 -19.02 7.40 6.67
C HIS A 138 -18.76 8.90 6.54
N TYR A 139 -18.40 9.38 5.34
CA TYR A 139 -18.22 10.82 5.11
C TYR A 139 -19.56 11.60 5.20
N GLU A 140 -20.63 11.03 4.67
CA GLU A 140 -21.97 11.68 4.71
C GLU A 140 -22.53 11.75 6.12
N LYS A 141 -22.37 10.67 6.89
CA LYS A 141 -22.82 10.60 8.28
C LYS A 141 -21.88 11.30 9.27
N ALA A 142 -20.63 11.53 8.88
CA ALA A 142 -19.56 12.02 9.75
C ALA A 142 -19.43 11.20 11.05
N ASP A 143 -19.57 9.87 10.95
CA ASP A 143 -19.59 8.94 12.08
C ASP A 143 -18.25 8.26 12.36
N TYR A 144 -17.25 8.44 11.50
CA TYR A 144 -15.89 7.98 11.74
C TYR A 144 -15.17 8.86 12.77
N CYS A 145 -14.58 8.23 13.78
CA CYS A 145 -13.76 8.88 14.79
C CYS A 145 -12.47 8.09 15.00
N SER A 146 -11.35 8.59 14.50
CA SER A 146 -10.04 7.92 14.61
C SER A 146 -9.62 7.66 16.06
N ARG A 147 -9.95 8.57 16.97
CA ARG A 147 -9.66 8.45 18.40
C ARG A 147 -10.30 7.20 19.01
N ASP A 148 -11.48 6.81 18.56
CA ASP A 148 -12.16 5.62 19.05
C ASP A 148 -11.39 4.33 18.75
N PHE A 149 -10.83 4.23 17.55
CA PHE A 149 -9.97 3.11 17.15
C PHE A 149 -8.66 3.11 17.93
N TYR A 150 -8.02 4.27 18.05
CA TYR A 150 -6.80 4.44 18.80
C TYR A 150 -6.96 4.08 20.29
N GLU A 151 -8.07 4.46 20.94
CA GLU A 151 -8.31 4.20 22.36
C GLU A 151 -8.75 2.75 22.65
N LYS A 152 -9.51 2.13 21.73
CA LYS A 152 -10.07 0.79 21.92
C LYS A 152 -9.12 -0.34 21.55
N ASP A 153 -8.22 -0.12 20.59
CA ASP A 153 -7.33 -1.14 20.08
C ASP A 153 -5.88 -0.91 20.55
N GLU A 154 -5.37 -1.83 21.37
CA GLU A 154 -4.02 -1.74 21.92
C GLU A 154 -2.94 -1.88 20.83
N ARG A 155 -3.17 -2.68 19.79
CA ARG A 155 -2.24 -2.86 18.68
C ARG A 155 -2.10 -1.59 17.87
N ILE A 156 -3.23 -0.95 17.53
CA ILE A 156 -3.26 0.36 16.87
C ILE A 156 -2.54 1.39 17.74
N ARG A 157 -2.92 1.49 19.01
CA ARG A 157 -2.30 2.45 19.94
C ARG A 157 -0.79 2.29 20.02
N ARG A 158 -0.30 1.06 20.19
CA ARG A 158 1.14 0.79 20.23
C ARG A 158 1.86 1.21 18.95
N ALA A 159 1.28 0.94 17.79
CA ALA A 159 1.86 1.32 16.51
C ALA A 159 1.87 2.83 16.32
N VAL A 160 0.80 3.52 16.69
CA VAL A 160 0.67 4.98 16.56
C VAL A 160 1.59 5.70 17.57
N ASP A 161 1.61 5.26 18.83
CA ASP A 161 2.46 5.86 19.87
C ASP A 161 3.95 5.68 19.60
N PHE A 162 4.32 4.61 18.90
CA PHE A 162 5.70 4.39 18.49
C PHE A 162 6.26 5.51 17.60
N ILE A 163 5.39 6.21 16.85
CA ILE A 163 5.79 7.36 16.02
C ILE A 163 6.45 8.46 16.86
N VAL A 164 6.00 8.63 18.10
CA VAL A 164 6.52 9.60 19.06
C VAL A 164 7.30 8.94 20.20
N GLY A 165 7.70 7.68 20.02
CA GLY A 165 8.57 6.95 20.93
C GLY A 165 10.02 7.45 20.87
N ASN A 166 10.78 7.19 21.95
CA ASN A 166 12.16 7.65 22.07
C ASN A 166 13.05 7.18 20.92
N GLU A 167 12.79 6.00 20.38
CA GLU A 167 13.54 5.40 19.26
C GLU A 167 13.48 6.31 18.02
N LEU A 168 12.30 6.75 17.63
CA LEU A 168 12.13 7.60 16.46
C LEU A 168 12.43 9.07 16.75
N LEU A 169 12.10 9.57 17.94
CA LEU A 169 12.44 10.96 18.33
C LEU A 169 13.95 11.20 18.43
N SER A 170 14.74 10.16 18.68
CA SER A 170 16.22 10.28 18.70
C SER A 170 16.84 10.36 17.30
N ILE A 171 16.10 9.97 16.27
CA ILE A 171 16.55 9.91 14.86
C ILE A 171 15.97 11.08 14.06
N GLY A 172 14.68 11.38 14.29
CA GLY A 172 13.92 12.29 13.47
C GLY A 172 13.58 13.64 14.11
N SER A 173 12.93 14.50 13.33
CA SER A 173 12.39 15.76 13.81
C SER A 173 11.16 15.53 14.68
N GLU A 174 11.24 15.91 15.94
CA GLU A 174 10.13 15.84 16.90
C GLU A 174 8.88 16.57 16.37
N GLU A 175 9.04 17.74 15.74
CA GLU A 175 7.94 18.51 15.19
C GLU A 175 7.15 17.71 14.15
N HIS A 176 7.85 17.09 13.19
CA HIS A 176 7.22 16.31 12.11
C HIS A 176 6.54 15.05 12.63
N LEU A 177 7.19 14.32 13.52
CA LEU A 177 6.64 13.08 14.09
C LEU A 177 5.44 13.35 14.98
N ARG A 178 5.47 14.39 15.83
CA ARG A 178 4.34 14.78 16.66
C ARG A 178 3.16 15.31 15.84
N ARG A 179 3.42 16.05 14.78
CA ARG A 179 2.35 16.51 13.88
C ARG A 179 1.66 15.35 13.18
N LEU A 180 2.43 14.37 12.66
CA LEU A 180 1.87 13.17 12.05
C LEU A 180 1.07 12.34 13.07
N HIS A 181 1.62 12.09 14.26
CA HIS A 181 0.89 11.40 15.33
C HIS A 181 -0.43 12.08 15.65
N HIS A 182 -0.40 13.41 15.84
CA HIS A 182 -1.60 14.20 16.12
C HIS A 182 -2.63 14.09 14.98
N GLU A 183 -2.19 14.15 13.73
CA GLU A 183 -3.08 14.02 12.57
C GLU A 183 -3.77 12.66 12.52
N ILE A 184 -3.03 11.58 12.77
CA ILE A 184 -3.58 10.23 12.81
C ILE A 184 -4.60 10.07 13.95
N VAL A 185 -4.27 10.52 15.16
CA VAL A 185 -5.15 10.35 16.34
C VAL A 185 -6.37 11.25 16.29
N SER A 186 -6.26 12.46 15.72
CA SER A 186 -7.34 13.45 15.81
C SER A 186 -8.22 13.57 14.56
N LYS A 187 -7.72 13.15 13.41
CA LYS A 187 -8.42 13.33 12.14
C LYS A 187 -8.48 12.07 11.31
N ASP A 188 -7.31 11.46 11.05
CA ASP A 188 -7.16 10.30 10.18
C ASP A 188 -8.06 10.39 8.93
N TRP A 189 -7.83 11.44 8.14
CA TRP A 189 -8.69 11.83 7.01
C TRP A 189 -8.95 10.69 5.99
N PHE A 190 -8.05 9.71 5.95
CA PHE A 190 -8.14 8.56 5.07
C PHE A 190 -8.62 7.29 5.80
N MET A 191 -9.21 7.42 6.99
CA MET A 191 -9.75 6.29 7.77
C MET A 191 -8.79 5.11 7.92
N THR A 192 -7.48 5.41 8.03
CA THR A 192 -6.40 4.41 8.03
C THR A 192 -6.52 3.44 9.20
N LEU A 193 -6.98 3.93 10.36
CA LEU A 193 -7.15 3.11 11.55
C LEU A 193 -8.35 2.17 11.45
N LEU A 194 -9.38 2.52 10.66
CA LEU A 194 -10.52 1.65 10.38
C LEU A 194 -10.08 0.38 9.65
N ASP A 195 -9.23 0.53 8.62
CA ASP A 195 -8.80 -0.57 7.77
C ASP A 195 -7.60 -1.35 8.33
N PHE A 196 -6.98 -0.88 9.42
CA PHE A 196 -5.69 -1.40 9.89
C PHE A 196 -5.70 -2.90 10.17
N GLU A 197 -6.68 -3.41 10.91
CA GLU A 197 -6.75 -4.84 11.28
C GLU A 197 -7.01 -5.73 10.06
N ASP A 198 -7.90 -5.32 9.16
CA ASP A 198 -8.19 -6.10 7.96
C ASP A 198 -6.99 -6.10 7.00
N TYR A 199 -6.35 -4.95 6.81
CA TYR A 199 -5.09 -4.85 6.07
C TYR A 199 -4.02 -5.78 6.64
N ALA A 200 -3.80 -5.74 7.96
CA ALA A 200 -2.77 -6.55 8.59
C ALA A 200 -3.03 -8.05 8.41
N LYS A 201 -4.28 -8.48 8.58
CA LYS A 201 -4.71 -9.86 8.38
C LYS A 201 -4.50 -10.32 6.93
N VAL A 202 -4.95 -9.52 5.97
CA VAL A 202 -4.84 -9.86 4.54
C VAL A 202 -3.37 -9.86 4.09
N LYS A 203 -2.56 -8.95 4.61
CA LYS A 203 -1.12 -8.92 4.36
C LYS A 203 -0.41 -10.16 4.93
N ASP A 204 -0.72 -10.55 6.17
CA ASP A 204 -0.15 -11.75 6.76
C ASP A 204 -0.55 -13.01 5.96
N GLN A 205 -1.77 -13.05 5.41
CA GLN A 205 -2.20 -14.12 4.48
C GLN A 205 -1.38 -14.11 3.19
N ALA A 206 -1.19 -12.96 2.57
CA ALA A 206 -0.39 -12.85 1.33
C ALA A 206 1.05 -13.32 1.54
N LEU A 207 1.66 -12.97 2.68
CA LEU A 207 3.01 -13.40 3.03
C LEU A 207 3.08 -14.90 3.35
N SER A 208 2.05 -15.47 3.95
CA SER A 208 1.93 -16.91 4.17
C SER A 208 1.79 -17.67 2.86
N ASP A 209 0.91 -17.22 1.96
CA ASP A 209 0.70 -17.84 0.66
C ASP A 209 1.95 -17.77 -0.23
N TYR A 210 2.79 -16.74 -0.04
CA TYR A 210 4.06 -16.61 -0.76
C TYR A 210 5.04 -17.76 -0.48
N GLU A 211 4.89 -18.50 0.62
CA GLU A 211 5.73 -19.66 0.95
C GLU A 211 5.53 -20.82 -0.03
N ASP A 212 4.32 -21.01 -0.56
CA ASP A 212 4.09 -21.91 -1.70
C ASP A 212 4.47 -21.22 -3.01
N ARG A 213 5.74 -21.37 -3.41
CA ARG A 213 6.29 -20.70 -4.59
C ARG A 213 5.63 -21.13 -5.90
N THR A 214 5.08 -22.33 -5.95
CA THR A 214 4.37 -22.84 -7.14
C THR A 214 3.01 -22.17 -7.25
N ALA A 215 2.21 -22.22 -6.19
CA ALA A 215 0.93 -21.55 -6.15
C ALA A 215 1.07 -20.02 -6.35
N TRP A 216 2.14 -19.41 -5.80
CA TRP A 216 2.41 -18.00 -6.05
C TRP A 216 2.72 -17.70 -7.52
N ALA A 217 3.53 -18.52 -8.17
CA ALA A 217 3.84 -18.37 -9.60
C ALA A 217 2.58 -18.53 -10.47
N GLU A 218 1.64 -19.39 -10.10
CA GLU A 218 0.34 -19.51 -10.78
C GLU A 218 -0.46 -18.20 -10.67
N LYS A 219 -0.53 -17.59 -9.47
CA LYS A 219 -1.17 -16.27 -9.30
C LYS A 219 -0.50 -15.20 -10.18
N MET A 220 0.83 -15.16 -10.23
CA MET A 220 1.60 -14.23 -11.08
C MET A 220 1.23 -14.42 -12.57
N LEU A 221 1.19 -15.67 -13.06
CA LEU A 221 0.85 -15.98 -14.44
C LEU A 221 -0.58 -15.57 -14.79
N VAL A 222 -1.53 -15.76 -13.89
CA VAL A 222 -2.92 -15.28 -14.09
C VAL A 222 -2.93 -13.76 -14.22
N ASN A 223 -2.24 -13.03 -13.35
CA ASN A 223 -2.14 -11.57 -13.39
C ASN A 223 -1.54 -11.10 -14.73
N ILE A 224 -0.39 -11.63 -15.13
CA ILE A 224 0.27 -11.30 -16.40
C ILE A 224 -0.66 -11.59 -17.58
N GLY A 225 -1.28 -12.77 -17.62
CA GLY A 225 -2.15 -13.20 -18.71
C GLY A 225 -3.40 -12.33 -18.88
N LYS A 226 -3.86 -11.70 -17.80
CA LYS A 226 -5.03 -10.79 -17.82
C LYS A 226 -4.67 -9.32 -18.03
N ALA A 227 -3.40 -8.94 -17.86
CA ALA A 227 -2.96 -7.55 -17.93
C ALA A 227 -3.14 -6.90 -19.31
N GLY A 228 -3.24 -7.69 -20.37
CA GLY A 228 -3.53 -7.21 -21.73
C GLY A 228 -4.85 -6.42 -21.83
N TYR A 229 -5.78 -6.60 -20.90
CA TYR A 229 -6.99 -5.77 -20.79
C TYR A 229 -6.67 -4.27 -20.68
N PHE A 230 -5.57 -3.91 -20.06
CA PHE A 230 -5.15 -2.52 -19.86
C PHE A 230 -4.30 -1.97 -21.02
N SER A 231 -4.29 -2.64 -22.19
CA SER A 231 -3.57 -2.11 -23.36
C SER A 231 -4.27 -0.85 -23.90
N SER A 232 -3.45 0.09 -24.38
CA SER A 232 -3.95 1.30 -25.03
C SER A 232 -4.70 0.97 -26.33
N ASP A 233 -4.27 -0.07 -27.04
CA ASP A 233 -4.90 -0.49 -28.30
C ASP A 233 -6.36 -0.88 -28.08
N ARG A 234 -6.65 -1.72 -27.07
CA ARG A 234 -8.01 -2.05 -26.68
C ARG A 234 -8.83 -0.80 -26.34
N THR A 235 -8.27 0.09 -25.54
CA THR A 235 -8.97 1.32 -25.13
C THR A 235 -9.33 2.20 -26.34
N ILE A 236 -8.40 2.36 -27.26
CA ILE A 236 -8.65 3.14 -28.49
C ILE A 236 -9.66 2.44 -29.40
N GLU A 237 -9.59 1.12 -29.52
CA GLU A 237 -10.59 0.35 -30.28
C GLU A 237 -12.00 0.51 -29.70
N GLU A 238 -12.14 0.45 -28.37
CA GLU A 238 -13.42 0.68 -27.69
C GLU A 238 -13.93 2.11 -27.90
N TYR A 239 -13.06 3.13 -27.75
CA TYR A 239 -13.42 4.50 -28.04
C TYR A 239 -13.86 4.68 -29.51
N ASN A 240 -13.17 4.04 -30.43
CA ASN A 240 -13.55 4.12 -31.84
C ASN A 240 -14.89 3.41 -32.10
N ARG A 241 -15.10 2.23 -31.53
CA ARG A 241 -16.35 1.47 -31.69
C ARG A 241 -17.54 2.21 -31.08
N ASP A 242 -17.38 2.78 -29.88
CA ASP A 242 -18.50 3.22 -29.06
C ASP A 242 -18.74 4.73 -29.16
N ILE A 243 -17.73 5.53 -29.58
CA ILE A 243 -17.79 6.98 -29.56
C ILE A 243 -17.46 7.59 -30.95
N TRP A 244 -16.29 7.27 -31.51
CA TRP A 244 -15.78 8.01 -32.68
C TRP A 244 -16.28 7.47 -34.00
N HIS A 245 -16.50 6.19 -34.14
CA HIS A 245 -16.95 5.50 -35.35
C HIS A 245 -16.09 5.80 -36.58
N LEU A 246 -14.78 5.96 -36.41
CA LEU A 246 -13.84 6.26 -37.48
C LEU A 246 -13.41 4.99 -38.22
N THR A 247 -13.16 5.11 -39.51
CA THR A 247 -12.53 4.02 -40.26
C THR A 247 -11.02 4.09 -40.05
N PRO A 248 -10.37 3.04 -39.54
CA PRO A 248 -8.91 3.01 -39.38
C PRO A 248 -8.22 3.18 -40.73
N GLU A 249 -7.22 4.05 -40.82
CA GLU A 249 -6.34 4.11 -42.00
C GLU A 249 -5.46 2.83 -42.02
N LYS A 250 -5.21 2.30 -43.20
CA LYS A 250 -4.43 1.11 -43.41
C LYS A 250 -2.94 1.44 -43.46
#